data_c8668f819b45d423c03ad51ce3fbb6e1
#
_entry.id   c8668f819b45d423c03ad51ce3fbb6e1
#
_cell.length_a   1.000
_cell.length_b   1.000
_cell.length_c   1.000
_cell.angle_alpha   90.00
_cell.angle_beta   90.00
_cell.angle_gamma   90.00
#
_symmetry.space_group_name_H-M   'P 1'
#
loop_
_entity.id
_entity.type
_entity.pdbx_description
1 polymer ?
#
loop_
_entity_poly.entity_id
_entity_poly.type
_entity_poly.pdbx_seq_one_letter_code
_entity_poly.pdbx_strand_id
1 'polypeptide(L)'
;LAPELALWGYPPRDLLLQPALRQQQDRQLDQLSGALPPGFGLLLGVVETSGQKLFNAMALVERGGWRLVARKRLLPSYDVFDEQRYFHSGDQPALLSWGGQRLGLTLCEDLWVEPKISGRNAPLCDPIAELQPLKPDLLINLSASPFGQGKAERRRQLAGAAQQRLGCPVLYVNQVGGNDELIFDGNSFVLDATGALQQQLPCGESALQIWDSQSPATPTPHE
;
A
#
# COMPACT_ATOMS: atom_id res chain seq x y z
N LEU A 1 -0.02 -9.83 2.16
CA LEU A 1 0.19 -8.49 1.62
C LEU A 1 1.63 -8.34 1.19
N ALA A 2 1.90 -7.63 0.07
CA ALA A 2 3.23 -7.22 -0.37
C ALA A 2 3.21 -5.72 -0.72
N PRO A 3 4.38 -5.02 -0.69
CA PRO A 3 4.46 -3.57 -0.83
C PRO A 3 3.96 -3.00 -2.17
N GLU A 4 3.90 -1.68 -2.26
CA GLU A 4 3.73 -0.92 -3.51
C GLU A 4 4.79 -1.31 -4.53
N LEU A 5 4.39 -1.50 -5.81
CA LEU A 5 5.27 -1.88 -6.93
C LEU A 5 6.20 -3.07 -6.60
N ALA A 6 5.70 -4.07 -5.84
CA ALA A 6 6.50 -5.17 -5.29
C ALA A 6 7.26 -5.99 -6.33
N LEU A 7 6.76 -6.07 -7.57
CA LEU A 7 7.42 -6.80 -8.67
C LEU A 7 8.42 -5.95 -9.47
N TRP A 8 8.48 -4.64 -9.20
CA TRP A 8 9.31 -3.69 -9.94
C TRP A 8 10.45 -3.13 -9.12
N GLY A 9 10.25 -2.98 -7.81
CA GLY A 9 11.01 -2.06 -6.99
C GLY A 9 10.58 -0.61 -7.21
N TYR A 10 10.91 0.26 -6.26
CA TYR A 10 10.54 1.67 -6.31
C TYR A 10 11.78 2.56 -6.21
N PRO A 11 11.96 3.56 -7.09
CA PRO A 11 11.13 3.93 -8.22
C PRO A 11 11.51 3.14 -9.50
N PRO A 12 10.55 2.67 -10.30
CA PRO A 12 10.84 1.92 -11.52
C PRO A 12 11.28 2.81 -12.70
N ARG A 13 11.02 4.11 -12.64
CA ARG A 13 11.44 5.13 -13.63
C ARG A 13 11.19 4.69 -15.09
N ASP A 14 12.18 4.86 -15.96
CA ASP A 14 12.10 4.58 -17.41
C ASP A 14 11.88 3.09 -17.74
N LEU A 15 12.07 2.19 -16.78
CA LEU A 15 11.72 0.77 -16.97
C LEU A 15 10.23 0.60 -17.29
N LEU A 16 9.38 1.49 -16.79
CA LEU A 16 7.94 1.53 -17.08
C LEU A 16 7.63 1.69 -18.57
N LEU A 17 8.51 2.33 -19.32
CA LEU A 17 8.34 2.57 -20.75
C LEU A 17 8.61 1.33 -21.61
N GLN A 18 9.13 0.24 -21.02
CA GLN A 18 9.45 -1.01 -21.71
C GLN A 18 8.27 -1.99 -21.68
N PRO A 19 7.57 -2.23 -22.81
CA PRO A 19 6.41 -3.12 -22.85
C PRO A 19 6.73 -4.56 -22.43
N ALA A 20 7.96 -5.03 -22.72
CA ALA A 20 8.39 -6.38 -22.35
C ALA A 20 8.40 -6.64 -20.84
N LEU A 21 8.78 -5.62 -20.05
CA LEU A 21 8.78 -5.73 -18.58
C LEU A 21 7.35 -5.78 -18.02
N ARG A 22 6.43 -5.00 -18.59
CA ARG A 22 5.01 -5.08 -18.20
C ARG A 22 4.41 -6.45 -18.49
N GLN A 23 4.70 -7.01 -19.68
CA GLN A 23 4.29 -8.38 -20.01
C GLN A 23 4.95 -9.44 -19.08
N GLN A 24 6.17 -9.18 -18.63
CA GLN A 24 6.83 -10.05 -17.67
C GLN A 24 6.11 -10.02 -16.33
N GLN A 25 5.69 -8.83 -15.85
CA GLN A 25 4.86 -8.72 -14.65
C GLN A 25 3.60 -9.59 -14.75
N ASP A 26 2.86 -9.49 -15.87
CA ASP A 26 1.62 -10.25 -16.05
C ASP A 26 1.89 -11.77 -15.98
N ARG A 27 2.97 -12.24 -16.63
CA ARG A 27 3.40 -13.64 -16.50
C ARG A 27 3.76 -14.05 -15.08
N GLN A 28 4.38 -13.16 -14.29
CA GLN A 28 4.68 -13.44 -12.88
C GLN A 28 3.39 -13.51 -12.04
N LEU A 29 2.41 -12.67 -12.32
CA LEU A 29 1.10 -12.72 -11.64
C LEU A 29 0.36 -14.01 -11.98
N ASP A 30 0.42 -14.49 -13.23
CA ASP A 30 -0.14 -15.78 -13.65
C ASP A 30 0.55 -16.95 -12.93
N GLN A 31 1.88 -16.92 -12.82
CA GLN A 31 2.63 -17.94 -12.08
C GLN A 31 2.27 -17.94 -10.59
N LEU A 32 2.19 -16.77 -9.96
CA LEU A 32 1.76 -16.64 -8.56
C LEU A 32 0.36 -17.21 -8.37
N SER A 33 -0.58 -16.90 -9.28
CA SER A 33 -1.95 -17.41 -9.20
C SER A 33 -2.03 -18.93 -9.28
N GLY A 34 -1.13 -19.55 -10.06
CA GLY A 34 -1.00 -21.00 -10.14
C GLY A 34 -0.44 -21.65 -8.87
N ALA A 35 0.39 -20.92 -8.12
CA ALA A 35 1.08 -21.43 -6.92
C ALA A 35 0.29 -21.22 -5.62
N LEU A 36 -0.67 -20.28 -5.58
CA LEU A 36 -1.42 -19.98 -4.35
C LEU A 36 -2.37 -21.13 -3.97
N PRO A 37 -2.52 -21.42 -2.65
CA PRO A 37 -3.52 -22.38 -2.18
C PRO A 37 -4.93 -21.81 -2.34
N PRO A 38 -5.97 -22.69 -2.39
CA PRO A 38 -7.36 -22.27 -2.41
C PRO A 38 -7.71 -21.41 -1.17
N GLY A 39 -8.51 -20.35 -1.37
CA GLY A 39 -8.94 -19.46 -0.30
C GLY A 39 -7.88 -18.48 0.19
N PHE A 40 -6.69 -18.47 -0.43
CA PHE A 40 -5.65 -17.48 -0.15
C PHE A 40 -5.72 -16.34 -1.17
N GLY A 41 -5.66 -15.11 -0.68
CA GLY A 41 -5.59 -13.90 -1.50
C GLY A 41 -4.29 -13.13 -1.22
N LEU A 42 -3.53 -12.80 -2.27
CA LEU A 42 -2.35 -11.95 -2.18
C LEU A 42 -2.66 -10.58 -2.78
N LEU A 43 -2.61 -9.53 -1.96
CA LEU A 43 -2.62 -8.14 -2.41
C LEU A 43 -1.19 -7.64 -2.56
N LEU A 44 -0.86 -7.09 -3.74
CA LEU A 44 0.47 -6.55 -4.02
C LEU A 44 0.40 -5.37 -4.98
N GLY A 45 1.40 -4.47 -4.89
CA GLY A 45 1.57 -3.34 -5.79
C GLY A 45 2.11 -3.76 -7.14
N VAL A 46 1.48 -3.26 -8.21
CA VAL A 46 1.77 -3.58 -9.62
C VAL A 46 1.67 -2.34 -10.51
N VAL A 47 2.09 -2.47 -11.75
CA VAL A 47 1.83 -1.49 -12.81
C VAL A 47 0.65 -1.95 -13.65
N GLU A 48 -0.36 -1.09 -13.77
CA GLU A 48 -1.47 -1.31 -14.70
C GLU A 48 -1.24 -0.56 -15.99
N THR A 49 -1.53 -1.21 -17.12
CA THR A 49 -1.61 -0.57 -18.44
C THR A 49 -3.06 -0.50 -18.88
N SER A 50 -3.59 0.71 -19.14
CA SER A 50 -4.94 0.93 -19.65
C SER A 50 -4.89 1.87 -20.86
N GLY A 51 -4.97 1.31 -22.05
CA GLY A 51 -4.69 2.01 -23.30
C GLY A 51 -3.25 2.53 -23.34
N GLN A 52 -3.07 3.85 -23.44
CA GLN A 52 -1.75 4.49 -23.41
C GLN A 52 -1.35 4.96 -22.00
N LYS A 53 -2.20 4.75 -20.98
CA LYS A 53 -1.98 5.21 -19.62
C LYS A 53 -1.38 4.11 -18.76
N LEU A 54 -0.48 4.50 -17.86
CA LEU A 54 0.03 3.65 -16.80
C LEU A 54 -0.53 4.13 -15.46
N PHE A 55 -0.79 3.18 -14.57
CA PHE A 55 -1.23 3.44 -13.19
C PHE A 55 -0.36 2.66 -12.22
N ASN A 56 0.01 3.30 -11.13
CA ASN A 56 0.49 2.62 -9.93
C ASN A 56 -0.75 2.01 -9.27
N ALA A 57 -0.81 0.69 -9.21
CA ALA A 57 -2.03 -0.04 -8.92
C ALA A 57 -1.80 -1.18 -7.91
N MET A 58 -2.88 -1.76 -7.43
CA MET A 58 -2.88 -2.94 -6.57
C MET A 58 -3.64 -4.07 -7.27
N ALA A 59 -3.04 -5.26 -7.27
CA ALA A 59 -3.68 -6.48 -7.72
C ALA A 59 -4.05 -7.39 -6.55
N LEU A 60 -5.19 -8.05 -6.66
CA LEU A 60 -5.53 -9.24 -5.89
C LEU A 60 -5.22 -10.46 -6.75
N VAL A 61 -4.34 -11.32 -6.26
CA VAL A 61 -3.99 -12.60 -6.87
C VAL A 61 -4.61 -13.70 -6.01
N GLU A 62 -5.37 -14.56 -6.65
CA GLU A 62 -6.01 -15.74 -6.04
C GLU A 62 -5.68 -16.97 -6.87
N ARG A 63 -5.97 -18.15 -6.37
CA ARG A 63 -5.79 -19.36 -7.16
C ARG A 63 -6.65 -19.30 -8.42
N GLY A 64 -6.00 -19.42 -9.59
CA GLY A 64 -6.67 -19.43 -10.90
C GLY A 64 -6.80 -18.08 -11.58
N GLY A 65 -6.27 -16.99 -11.00
CA GLY A 65 -6.21 -15.70 -11.67
C GLY A 65 -5.87 -14.53 -10.77
N TRP A 66 -5.82 -13.36 -11.39
CA TRP A 66 -5.61 -12.09 -10.69
C TRP A 66 -6.47 -10.98 -11.31
N ARG A 67 -6.70 -9.93 -10.55
CA ARG A 67 -7.42 -8.74 -11.02
C ARG A 67 -6.90 -7.48 -10.34
N LEU A 68 -7.02 -6.35 -11.01
CA LEU A 68 -6.75 -5.04 -10.45
C LEU A 68 -7.89 -4.63 -9.50
N VAL A 69 -7.54 -4.08 -8.35
CA VAL A 69 -8.51 -3.74 -7.29
C VAL A 69 -8.39 -2.30 -6.79
N ALA A 70 -7.27 -1.62 -7.05
CA ALA A 70 -7.08 -0.22 -6.69
C ALA A 70 -6.08 0.46 -7.63
N ARG A 71 -6.22 1.78 -7.81
CA ARG A 71 -5.25 2.67 -8.43
C ARG A 71 -4.85 3.76 -7.45
N LYS A 72 -3.57 4.10 -7.39
CA LYS A 72 -3.07 5.21 -6.59
C LYS A 72 -3.70 6.53 -7.02
N ARG A 73 -4.18 7.30 -6.04
CA ARG A 73 -4.89 8.56 -6.25
C ARG A 73 -3.94 9.75 -6.21
N LEU A 74 -3.03 9.75 -5.24
CA LEU A 74 -2.08 10.83 -5.01
C LEU A 74 -0.70 10.43 -5.52
N LEU A 75 -0.22 11.11 -6.56
CA LEU A 75 1.07 10.85 -7.20
C LEU A 75 2.08 11.90 -6.73
N PRO A 76 3.05 11.53 -5.88
CA PRO A 76 4.08 12.46 -5.44
C PRO A 76 5.00 12.86 -6.60
N SER A 77 5.29 14.18 -6.70
CA SER A 77 6.23 14.76 -7.66
C SER A 77 7.00 15.87 -6.98
N TYR A 78 7.69 15.52 -5.89
CA TYR A 78 8.52 16.39 -5.07
C TYR A 78 9.70 15.58 -4.50
N ASP A 79 10.79 16.25 -4.18
CA ASP A 79 12.01 15.64 -3.65
C ASP A 79 12.52 14.55 -4.62
N VAL A 80 12.58 13.30 -4.17
CA VAL A 80 13.04 12.14 -4.96
C VAL A 80 11.95 11.52 -5.84
N PHE A 81 10.72 12.00 -5.71
CA PHE A 81 9.54 11.45 -6.38
C PHE A 81 9.23 12.18 -7.68
N ASP A 82 8.92 11.40 -8.74
CA ASP A 82 8.48 11.93 -10.04
C ASP A 82 7.41 11.02 -10.66
N GLU A 83 6.40 10.64 -9.86
CA GLU A 83 5.38 9.68 -10.31
C GLU A 83 4.47 10.25 -11.41
N GLN A 84 4.16 11.55 -11.37
CA GLN A 84 3.29 12.19 -12.38
C GLN A 84 3.88 12.16 -13.79
N ARG A 85 5.19 11.95 -13.92
CA ARG A 85 5.85 11.78 -15.21
C ARG A 85 5.44 10.49 -15.92
N TYR A 86 5.11 9.45 -15.16
CA TYR A 86 4.89 8.10 -15.67
C TYR A 86 3.46 7.60 -15.47
N PHE A 87 2.87 7.94 -14.33
CA PHE A 87 1.57 7.42 -13.93
C PHE A 87 0.46 8.46 -14.04
N HIS A 88 -0.74 7.97 -14.24
CA HIS A 88 -1.97 8.72 -14.12
C HIS A 88 -2.62 8.42 -12.77
N SER A 89 -3.26 9.41 -12.17
CA SER A 89 -4.03 9.23 -10.94
C SER A 89 -5.28 8.37 -11.18
N GLY A 90 -5.58 7.50 -10.22
CA GLY A 90 -6.88 6.86 -10.13
C GLY A 90 -7.99 7.90 -9.88
N ASP A 91 -9.21 7.56 -10.20
CA ASP A 91 -10.39 8.46 -10.15
C ASP A 91 -11.46 8.01 -9.14
N GLN A 92 -11.32 6.82 -8.56
CA GLN A 92 -12.30 6.23 -7.66
C GLN A 92 -11.66 5.74 -6.35
N PRO A 93 -12.37 5.84 -5.20
CA PRO A 93 -11.96 5.15 -3.98
C PRO A 93 -12.05 3.63 -4.21
N ALA A 94 -11.14 2.89 -3.60
CA ALA A 94 -11.08 1.44 -3.77
C ALA A 94 -11.59 0.70 -2.53
N LEU A 95 -12.68 -0.04 -2.70
CA LEU A 95 -13.25 -0.94 -1.70
C LEU A 95 -13.35 -2.35 -2.27
N LEU A 96 -12.68 -3.30 -1.63
CA LEU A 96 -12.69 -4.71 -2.01
C LEU A 96 -13.47 -5.53 -0.99
N SER A 97 -14.50 -6.25 -1.44
CA SER A 97 -15.14 -7.27 -0.61
C SER A 97 -14.40 -8.60 -0.79
N TRP A 98 -13.75 -9.09 0.28
CA TRP A 98 -12.98 -10.33 0.27
C TRP A 98 -13.01 -11.00 1.65
N GLY A 99 -13.19 -12.32 1.69
CA GLY A 99 -13.24 -13.07 2.94
C GLY A 99 -14.36 -12.64 3.90
N GLY A 100 -15.45 -12.09 3.40
CA GLY A 100 -16.57 -11.57 4.21
C GLY A 100 -16.29 -10.18 4.81
N GLN A 101 -15.17 -9.56 4.52
CA GLN A 101 -14.78 -8.22 4.99
C GLN A 101 -14.77 -7.20 3.83
N ARG A 102 -14.94 -5.94 4.17
CA ARG A 102 -14.86 -4.78 3.28
C ARG A 102 -13.52 -4.10 3.50
N LEU A 103 -12.60 -4.30 2.58
CA LEU A 103 -11.22 -3.79 2.66
C LEU A 103 -11.13 -2.46 1.91
N GLY A 104 -10.88 -1.37 2.63
CA GLY A 104 -10.46 -0.10 2.03
C GLY A 104 -9.01 -0.22 1.56
N LEU A 105 -8.73 0.16 0.31
CA LEU A 105 -7.41 0.01 -0.28
C LEU A 105 -6.82 1.37 -0.64
N THR A 106 -5.57 1.59 -0.24
CA THR A 106 -4.80 2.80 -0.51
C THR A 106 -3.36 2.45 -0.85
N LEU A 107 -2.68 3.33 -1.57
CA LEU A 107 -1.29 3.18 -1.96
C LEU A 107 -0.47 4.38 -1.47
N CYS A 108 0.48 4.12 -0.59
CA CYS A 108 1.52 5.04 -0.10
C CYS A 108 1.01 6.47 0.19
N GLU A 109 1.17 7.38 -0.77
CA GLU A 109 0.83 8.81 -0.67
C GLU A 109 -0.66 9.06 -0.37
N ASP A 110 -1.54 8.12 -0.68
CA ASP A 110 -2.99 8.23 -0.42
C ASP A 110 -3.33 8.41 1.07
N LEU A 111 -2.42 8.06 1.99
CA LEU A 111 -2.53 8.36 3.43
C LEU A 111 -2.05 9.77 3.83
N TRP A 112 -1.32 10.48 2.96
CA TRP A 112 -0.66 11.74 3.31
C TRP A 112 -1.60 12.95 3.17
N VAL A 113 -2.85 12.79 3.58
CA VAL A 113 -3.93 13.78 3.41
C VAL A 113 -4.04 14.78 4.56
N GLU A 114 -3.32 14.58 5.67
CA GLU A 114 -3.36 15.47 6.84
C GLU A 114 -2.22 16.51 6.78
N PRO A 115 -2.51 17.79 6.45
CA PRO A 115 -1.48 18.83 6.28
C PRO A 115 -0.64 19.06 7.53
N LYS A 116 -1.27 19.01 8.72
CA LYS A 116 -0.59 19.23 10.01
C LYS A 116 0.43 18.14 10.33
N ILE A 117 0.24 16.92 9.84
CA ILE A 117 1.13 15.78 10.06
C ILE A 117 2.14 15.67 8.91
N SER A 118 1.66 15.78 7.67
CA SER A 118 2.50 15.66 6.48
C SER A 118 3.47 16.83 6.32
N GLY A 119 3.13 18.00 6.86
CA GLY A 119 3.86 19.24 6.65
C GLY A 119 3.70 19.81 5.23
N ARG A 120 2.66 19.40 4.50
CA ARG A 120 2.39 19.77 3.11
C ARG A 120 1.05 20.47 2.97
N ASN A 121 0.81 21.07 1.81
CA ASN A 121 -0.51 21.60 1.48
C ASN A 121 -1.54 20.47 1.35
N ALA A 122 -2.82 20.80 1.53
CA ALA A 122 -3.90 19.85 1.31
C ALA A 122 -3.85 19.32 -0.14
N PRO A 123 -4.00 18.00 -0.34
CA PRO A 123 -3.98 17.40 -1.67
C PRO A 123 -5.26 17.79 -2.47
N LEU A 124 -5.22 17.56 -3.78
CA LEU A 124 -6.36 17.84 -4.68
C LEU A 124 -7.58 16.94 -4.41
N CYS A 125 -7.37 15.75 -3.85
CA CYS A 125 -8.42 14.85 -3.39
C CYS A 125 -8.04 14.24 -2.05
N ASP A 126 -9.01 13.70 -1.34
CA ASP A 126 -8.82 13.04 -0.05
C ASP A 126 -9.34 11.60 -0.12
N PRO A 127 -8.49 10.62 -0.47
CA PRO A 127 -8.87 9.22 -0.58
C PRO A 127 -9.47 8.65 0.70
N ILE A 128 -9.06 9.14 1.88
CA ILE A 128 -9.62 8.69 3.17
C ILE A 128 -11.04 9.21 3.36
N ALA A 129 -11.31 10.48 3.04
CA ALA A 129 -12.67 11.03 3.09
C ALA A 129 -13.61 10.30 2.13
N GLU A 130 -13.13 9.93 0.95
CA GLU A 130 -13.93 9.20 -0.04
C GLU A 130 -14.23 7.76 0.39
N LEU A 131 -13.37 7.13 1.21
CA LEU A 131 -13.62 5.80 1.80
C LEU A 131 -14.62 5.83 2.97
N GLN A 132 -14.80 6.95 3.69
CA GLN A 132 -15.69 7.03 4.86
C GLN A 132 -17.13 6.57 4.58
N PRO A 133 -17.83 7.05 3.54
CA PRO A 133 -19.19 6.60 3.25
C PRO A 133 -19.28 5.12 2.86
N LEU A 134 -18.16 4.54 2.44
CA LEU A 134 -18.05 3.13 2.06
C LEU A 134 -17.86 2.22 3.27
N LYS A 135 -17.58 2.76 4.47
CA LYS A 135 -17.47 2.05 5.76
C LYS A 135 -16.61 0.76 5.67
N PRO A 136 -15.31 0.85 5.38
CA PRO A 136 -14.45 -0.32 5.37
C PRO A 136 -14.35 -0.95 6.77
N ASP A 137 -14.22 -2.28 6.82
CA ASP A 137 -13.94 -3.01 8.06
C ASP A 137 -12.46 -3.00 8.40
N LEU A 138 -11.61 -2.75 7.41
CA LEU A 138 -10.16 -2.71 7.50
C LEU A 138 -9.60 -1.78 6.41
N LEU A 139 -8.63 -0.93 6.76
CA LEU A 139 -7.84 -0.17 5.79
C LEU A 139 -6.50 -0.87 5.54
N ILE A 140 -6.17 -1.10 4.28
CA ILE A 140 -4.87 -1.62 3.84
C ILE A 140 -4.15 -0.53 3.05
N ASN A 141 -2.93 -0.22 3.45
CA ASN A 141 -2.05 0.67 2.70
C ASN A 141 -0.78 -0.08 2.30
N LEU A 142 -0.53 -0.19 0.99
CA LEU A 142 0.72 -0.73 0.46
C LEU A 142 1.64 0.41 0.05
N SER A 143 2.88 0.41 0.57
CA SER A 143 3.81 1.52 0.44
C SER A 143 5.20 1.09 -0.02
N ALA A 144 5.86 2.00 -0.74
CA ALA A 144 7.30 2.05 -0.94
C ALA A 144 7.79 3.43 -0.45
N SER A 145 7.64 3.67 0.85
CA SER A 145 7.97 4.93 1.49
C SER A 145 9.44 4.90 1.94
N PRO A 146 10.36 5.71 1.32
CA PRO A 146 11.77 5.69 1.65
C PRO A 146 12.03 6.11 3.10
N PHE A 147 13.17 5.65 3.62
CA PHE A 147 13.69 6.07 4.91
C PHE A 147 13.87 7.59 4.96
N GLY A 148 13.62 8.15 6.12
CA GLY A 148 13.90 9.54 6.48
C GLY A 148 13.80 9.70 7.99
N GLN A 149 14.60 10.59 8.56
CA GLN A 149 14.57 10.83 9.99
C GLN A 149 13.16 11.23 10.46
N GLY A 150 12.63 10.52 11.46
CA GLY A 150 11.28 10.73 11.98
C GLY A 150 10.14 10.28 11.07
N LYS A 151 10.42 9.72 9.89
CA LYS A 151 9.38 9.37 8.91
C LYS A 151 8.58 8.15 9.33
N ALA A 152 9.17 7.19 10.05
CA ALA A 152 8.44 6.04 10.61
C ALA A 152 7.33 6.49 11.56
N GLU A 153 7.64 7.43 12.47
CA GLU A 153 6.65 8.02 13.37
C GLU A 153 5.57 8.79 12.63
N ARG A 154 5.95 9.57 11.61
CA ARG A 154 4.99 10.31 10.77
C ARG A 154 4.03 9.38 10.05
N ARG A 155 4.51 8.23 9.54
CA ARG A 155 3.66 7.19 8.92
C ARG A 155 2.63 6.67 9.92
N ARG A 156 3.03 6.40 11.18
CA ARG A 156 2.09 5.96 12.24
C ARG A 156 1.05 7.03 12.56
N GLN A 157 1.45 8.29 12.65
CA GLN A 157 0.52 9.41 12.90
C GLN A 157 -0.50 9.55 11.76
N LEU A 158 -0.07 9.44 10.49
CA LEU A 158 -0.97 9.49 9.34
C LEU A 158 -1.94 8.32 9.30
N ALA A 159 -1.44 7.11 9.59
CA ALA A 159 -2.29 5.91 9.70
C ALA A 159 -3.29 6.03 10.87
N GLY A 160 -2.86 6.58 12.00
CA GLY A 160 -3.73 6.87 13.15
C GLY A 160 -4.81 7.89 12.82
N ALA A 161 -4.48 8.95 12.07
CA ALA A 161 -5.48 9.91 11.59
C ALA A 161 -6.50 9.26 10.64
N ALA A 162 -6.05 8.40 9.73
CA ALA A 162 -6.94 7.64 8.85
C ALA A 162 -7.82 6.67 9.66
N GLN A 163 -7.24 5.98 10.65
CA GLN A 163 -7.98 5.11 11.57
C GLN A 163 -9.10 5.86 12.29
N GLN A 164 -8.82 7.03 12.87
CA GLN A 164 -9.81 7.86 13.57
C GLN A 164 -10.97 8.28 12.65
N ARG A 165 -10.68 8.59 11.38
CA ARG A 165 -11.67 9.01 10.39
C ARG A 165 -12.53 7.85 9.90
N LEU A 166 -11.96 6.65 9.74
CA LEU A 166 -12.65 5.46 9.22
C LEU A 166 -13.25 4.59 10.31
N GLY A 167 -12.73 4.65 11.55
CA GLY A 167 -13.18 3.83 12.68
C GLY A 167 -12.84 2.34 12.53
N CYS A 168 -11.84 1.98 11.74
CA CYS A 168 -11.43 0.60 11.49
C CYS A 168 -9.92 0.40 11.67
N PRO A 169 -9.42 -0.83 11.89
CA PRO A 169 -7.99 -1.12 11.93
C PRO A 169 -7.27 -0.70 10.65
N VAL A 170 -5.95 -0.46 10.76
CA VAL A 170 -5.09 -0.11 9.62
C VAL A 170 -3.90 -1.06 9.53
N LEU A 171 -3.74 -1.72 8.39
CA LEU A 171 -2.53 -2.45 8.01
C LEU A 171 -1.68 -1.59 7.09
N TYR A 172 -0.50 -1.22 7.56
CA TYR A 172 0.49 -0.48 6.78
C TYR A 172 1.64 -1.40 6.40
N VAL A 173 1.81 -1.65 5.10
CA VAL A 173 2.87 -2.52 4.58
C VAL A 173 3.86 -1.67 3.80
N ASN A 174 5.13 -1.67 4.21
CA ASN A 174 6.19 -0.88 3.57
C ASN A 174 7.32 -1.76 3.04
N GLN A 175 7.92 -1.30 1.96
CA GLN A 175 9.09 -1.93 1.35
C GLN A 175 10.30 -1.92 2.30
N VAL A 176 11.15 -2.93 2.17
CA VAL A 176 12.46 -3.06 2.82
C VAL A 176 13.54 -3.21 1.75
N GLY A 177 14.71 -2.65 2.01
CA GLY A 177 15.89 -2.81 1.18
C GLY A 177 16.33 -1.51 0.52
N GLY A 178 17.20 -1.63 -0.49
CA GLY A 178 17.70 -0.52 -1.29
C GLY A 178 17.30 -0.67 -2.75
N ASN A 179 16.96 0.43 -3.40
CA ASN A 179 16.75 0.48 -4.83
C ASN A 179 17.17 1.86 -5.33
N ASP A 180 18.05 1.91 -6.34
CA ASP A 180 18.62 3.12 -6.85
C ASP A 180 19.32 3.93 -5.72
N GLU A 181 18.95 5.18 -5.50
CA GLU A 181 19.50 6.03 -4.43
C GLU A 181 18.66 6.01 -3.13
N LEU A 182 17.62 5.16 -3.07
CA LEU A 182 16.69 5.12 -1.95
C LEU A 182 16.92 3.89 -1.09
N ILE A 183 16.74 4.09 0.22
CA ILE A 183 16.71 3.04 1.23
C ILE A 183 15.29 2.98 1.80
N PHE A 184 14.77 1.78 1.97
CA PHE A 184 13.45 1.51 2.53
C PHE A 184 13.61 0.77 3.85
N ASP A 185 13.08 1.34 4.91
CA ASP A 185 13.28 0.89 6.28
C ASP A 185 12.21 -0.12 6.75
N GLY A 186 11.27 -0.50 5.92
CA GLY A 186 10.17 -1.36 6.34
C GLY A 186 9.33 -0.71 7.42
N ASN A 187 9.46 -1.17 8.68
CA ASN A 187 8.63 -0.68 9.77
C ASN A 187 7.13 -0.81 9.44
N SER A 188 6.75 -1.91 8.80
CA SER A 188 5.34 -2.23 8.56
C SER A 188 4.64 -2.45 9.91
N PHE A 189 3.37 -2.08 10.02
CA PHE A 189 2.67 -2.14 11.30
C PHE A 189 1.17 -2.35 11.14
N VAL A 190 0.53 -2.70 12.26
CA VAL A 190 -0.92 -2.79 12.41
C VAL A 190 -1.36 -1.88 13.54
N LEU A 191 -2.33 -1.00 13.26
CA LEU A 191 -3.11 -0.30 14.27
C LEU A 191 -4.49 -0.99 14.39
N ASP A 192 -4.95 -1.19 15.61
CA ASP A 192 -6.31 -1.68 15.83
C ASP A 192 -7.40 -0.60 15.66
N ALA A 193 -8.65 -0.97 15.86
CA ALA A 193 -9.79 -0.04 15.75
C ALA A 193 -9.78 1.09 16.80
N THR A 194 -8.92 1.04 17.82
CA THR A 194 -8.71 2.13 18.80
C THR A 194 -7.53 3.01 18.45
N GLY A 195 -6.74 2.65 17.42
CA GLY A 195 -5.50 3.31 17.03
C GLY A 195 -4.27 2.82 17.80
N ALA A 196 -4.40 1.80 18.65
CA ALA A 196 -3.27 1.21 19.36
C ALA A 196 -2.42 0.35 18.43
N LEU A 197 -1.08 0.44 18.60
CA LEU A 197 -0.13 -0.37 17.86
C LEU A 197 -0.23 -1.83 18.32
N GLN A 198 -0.64 -2.72 17.42
CA GLN A 198 -0.79 -4.16 17.70
C GLN A 198 0.45 -4.96 17.31
N GLN A 199 1.01 -4.62 16.18
CA GLN A 199 2.20 -5.26 15.63
C GLN A 199 3.06 -4.24 14.91
N GLN A 200 4.39 -4.47 14.95
CA GLN A 200 5.35 -3.75 14.14
C GLN A 200 6.43 -4.74 13.67
N LEU A 201 6.73 -4.73 12.38
CA LEU A 201 7.83 -5.48 11.80
C LEU A 201 9.15 -4.73 12.01
N PRO A 202 10.29 -5.43 11.99
CA PRO A 202 11.59 -4.82 12.24
C PRO A 202 11.94 -3.73 11.23
N CYS A 203 12.83 -2.83 11.64
CA CYS A 203 13.43 -1.81 10.80
C CYS A 203 14.59 -2.40 10.00
N GLY A 204 14.59 -2.21 8.68
CA GLY A 204 15.69 -2.61 7.79
C GLY A 204 15.82 -4.10 7.51
N GLU A 205 14.92 -4.92 8.00
CA GLU A 205 14.94 -6.37 7.82
C GLU A 205 13.66 -6.88 7.15
N SER A 206 13.83 -7.83 6.23
CA SER A 206 12.69 -8.52 5.63
C SER A 206 12.02 -9.42 6.65
N ALA A 207 10.72 -9.29 6.82
CA ALA A 207 9.96 -10.07 7.78
C ALA A 207 8.59 -10.47 7.23
N LEU A 208 8.08 -11.60 7.72
CA LEU A 208 6.72 -12.07 7.49
C LEU A 208 6.07 -12.30 8.87
N GLN A 209 4.91 -11.68 9.08
CA GLN A 209 4.17 -11.83 10.32
C GLN A 209 2.68 -12.04 10.03
N ILE A 210 2.05 -12.84 10.88
CA ILE A 210 0.60 -13.09 10.82
C ILE A 210 -0.07 -12.17 11.84
N TRP A 211 -1.08 -11.44 11.41
CA TRP A 211 -2.01 -10.74 12.26
C TRP A 211 -3.41 -11.33 12.08
N ASP A 212 -4.06 -11.62 13.20
CA ASP A 212 -5.43 -12.14 13.22
C ASP A 212 -6.37 -11.05 13.74
N SER A 213 -7.28 -10.61 12.87
CA SER A 213 -8.28 -9.57 13.18
C SER A 213 -9.30 -10.00 14.25
N GLN A 214 -9.39 -11.29 14.55
CA GLN A 214 -10.31 -11.86 15.53
C GLN A 214 -9.65 -12.10 16.90
N SER A 215 -8.31 -12.07 16.96
CA SER A 215 -7.57 -12.30 18.20
C SER A 215 -7.44 -11.02 19.03
N PRO A 216 -7.64 -11.09 20.36
CA PRO A 216 -7.32 -9.97 21.22
C PRO A 216 -5.83 -9.64 21.13
N ALA A 217 -5.52 -8.34 21.16
CA ALA A 217 -4.18 -7.82 21.06
C ALA A 217 -3.24 -8.49 22.07
N THR A 218 -2.15 -9.09 21.57
CA THR A 218 -0.99 -9.38 22.38
C THR A 218 0.00 -8.24 22.13
N PRO A 219 0.24 -7.33 23.09
CA PRO A 219 1.23 -6.28 22.90
C PRO A 219 2.59 -6.91 22.60
N THR A 220 3.21 -6.53 21.49
CA THR A 220 4.60 -6.90 21.24
C THR A 220 5.46 -6.13 22.25
N PRO A 221 6.33 -6.81 23.05
CA PRO A 221 7.24 -6.10 23.93
C PRO A 221 8.13 -5.19 23.08
N HIS A 222 8.15 -3.92 23.40
CA HIS A 222 9.15 -2.98 22.87
C HIS A 222 10.48 -3.31 23.58
N GLU A 223 11.46 -3.87 22.88
CA GLU A 223 12.86 -3.78 23.24
C GLU A 223 13.51 -2.55 22.61
#